data_6153239d7df255239008a3bcd565adb4
#
_entry.id   6153239d7df255239008a3bcd565adb4
#
_cell.length_a   1.000
_cell.length_b   1.000
_cell.length_c   1.000
_cell.angle_alpha   90.00
_cell.angle_beta   90.00
_cell.angle_gamma   90.00
#
_symmetry.space_group_name_H-M   'P 1'
#
loop_
_entity.id
_entity.type
_entity.pdbx_description
1 polymer ?
#
loop_
_entity_poly.entity_id
_entity_poly.type
_entity_poly.pdbx_seq_one_letter_code
_entity_poly.pdbx_strand_id
1 'polypeptide(L)'
;FGNPYAQFVKATAELRQLWKIDNNQYIATRIMTGAIHSYGNSEYAPYSEQFYIGGANSLRAFTVRSVGPGSYRPDNVNSYTYLDETGTLKLEANIEYRFRIISDLHGALFVDAGNIWLLKEEKERPGGEFRFNTFAEQIALNTGFGVRYDLGILILRVDFGLGLHAPYDTGRSGYFNLNPFKDGFAWHFAIGYPF
;
A
#
# COMPACT_ATOMS: atom_id res chain seq x y z
N PHE A 1 25.68 -24.85 20.02
CA PHE A 1 24.88 -24.18 18.95
C PHE A 1 25.27 -22.70 18.97
N GLY A 2 26.28 -22.29 18.17
CA GLY A 2 26.86 -20.92 18.17
C GLY A 2 26.53 -20.08 16.94
N ASN A 3 25.52 -20.44 16.14
CA ASN A 3 25.16 -19.64 14.97
C ASN A 3 24.22 -18.50 15.39
N PRO A 4 24.49 -17.24 14.98
CA PRO A 4 23.58 -16.14 15.20
C PRO A 4 22.28 -16.39 14.44
N TYR A 5 21.16 -16.38 15.14
CA TYR A 5 19.81 -16.48 14.56
C TYR A 5 19.03 -15.19 14.80
N ALA A 6 18.15 -14.87 13.87
CA ALA A 6 17.31 -13.68 13.99
C ALA A 6 16.28 -13.84 15.10
N GLN A 7 16.19 -12.85 15.97
CA GLN A 7 15.24 -12.79 17.10
C GLN A 7 14.31 -11.60 16.88
N PHE A 8 13.07 -11.86 16.62
CA PHE A 8 12.04 -10.83 16.43
C PHE A 8 10.66 -11.33 16.83
N VAL A 9 9.76 -10.41 17.10
CA VAL A 9 8.34 -10.65 17.22
C VAL A 9 7.61 -9.86 16.14
N LYS A 10 6.65 -10.47 15.48
CA LYS A 10 5.81 -9.88 14.43
C LYS A 10 4.35 -10.01 14.83
N ALA A 11 3.63 -8.90 14.80
CA ALA A 11 2.20 -8.87 15.00
C ALA A 11 1.52 -8.21 13.80
N THR A 12 0.41 -8.78 13.34
CA THR A 12 -0.42 -8.22 12.26
C THR A 12 -1.88 -8.27 12.68
N ALA A 13 -2.63 -7.24 12.33
CA ALA A 13 -4.07 -7.20 12.49
C ALA A 13 -4.70 -6.71 11.19
N GLU A 14 -5.77 -7.37 10.77
CA GLU A 14 -6.52 -7.01 9.59
C GLU A 14 -8.02 -7.08 9.89
N LEU A 15 -8.74 -6.01 9.54
CA LEU A 15 -10.19 -5.94 9.61
C LEU A 15 -10.72 -5.73 8.19
N ARG A 16 -11.59 -6.63 7.75
CA ARG A 16 -12.32 -6.52 6.48
C ARG A 16 -13.81 -6.47 6.76
N GLN A 17 -14.50 -5.58 6.08
CA GLN A 17 -15.95 -5.45 6.18
C GLN A 17 -16.56 -5.29 4.79
N LEU A 18 -17.71 -5.92 4.58
CA LEU A 18 -18.50 -5.81 3.37
C LEU A 18 -19.90 -5.32 3.76
N TRP A 19 -20.25 -4.12 3.31
CA TRP A 19 -21.53 -3.49 3.56
C TRP A 19 -22.38 -3.61 2.31
N LYS A 20 -23.50 -4.33 2.42
CA LYS A 20 -24.49 -4.40 1.36
C LYS A 20 -25.37 -3.16 1.41
N ILE A 21 -25.38 -2.38 0.33
CA ILE A 21 -26.29 -1.21 0.16
C ILE A 21 -27.61 -1.71 -0.43
N ASP A 22 -27.52 -2.44 -1.55
CA ASP A 22 -28.65 -3.11 -2.18
C ASP A 22 -28.18 -4.42 -2.86
N ASN A 23 -29.02 -5.03 -3.72
CA ASN A 23 -28.68 -6.30 -4.37
C ASN A 23 -27.54 -6.19 -5.41
N ASN A 24 -27.20 -4.99 -5.83
CA ASN A 24 -26.25 -4.71 -6.89
C ASN A 24 -25.09 -3.80 -6.44
N GLN A 25 -25.09 -3.36 -5.17
CA GLN A 25 -24.14 -2.36 -4.67
C GLN A 25 -23.59 -2.75 -3.29
N TYR A 26 -22.30 -2.64 -3.15
CA TYR A 26 -21.55 -2.98 -1.93
C TYR A 26 -20.46 -1.96 -1.65
N ILE A 27 -20.18 -1.73 -0.38
CA ILE A 27 -18.95 -1.06 0.06
C ILE A 27 -18.08 -2.10 0.76
N ALA A 28 -16.90 -2.33 0.25
CA ALA A 28 -15.87 -3.15 0.88
C ALA A 28 -14.84 -2.23 1.55
N THR A 29 -14.46 -2.55 2.77
CA THR A 29 -13.43 -1.82 3.52
C THR A 29 -12.41 -2.79 4.07
N ARG A 30 -11.15 -2.36 4.10
CA ARG A 30 -10.06 -3.06 4.77
C ARG A 30 -9.20 -2.07 5.54
N ILE A 31 -8.82 -2.44 6.76
CA ILE A 31 -7.75 -1.80 7.52
C ILE A 31 -6.76 -2.89 7.89
N MET A 32 -5.50 -2.68 7.60
CA MET A 32 -4.41 -3.59 7.92
C MET A 32 -3.29 -2.83 8.64
N THR A 33 -2.84 -3.36 9.75
CA THR A 33 -1.67 -2.86 10.48
C THR A 33 -0.74 -4.00 10.87
N GLY A 34 0.53 -3.71 11.02
CA GLY A 34 1.50 -4.69 11.45
C GLY A 34 2.74 -4.02 12.02
N ALA A 35 3.36 -4.68 12.99
CA ALA A 35 4.61 -4.24 13.60
C ALA A 35 5.58 -5.40 13.77
N ILE A 36 6.86 -5.14 13.60
CA ILE A 36 7.96 -6.08 13.84
C ILE A 36 8.94 -5.42 14.80
N HIS A 37 9.24 -6.10 15.90
CA HIS A 37 10.25 -5.68 16.85
C HIS A 37 11.38 -6.72 16.95
N SER A 38 12.60 -6.31 16.59
CA SER A 38 13.80 -7.13 16.73
C SER A 38 14.42 -6.93 18.10
N TYR A 39 14.90 -8.01 18.72
CA TYR A 39 15.48 -8.00 20.05
C TYR A 39 16.69 -8.96 20.14
N GLY A 40 17.34 -8.98 21.31
CA GLY A 40 18.48 -9.87 21.56
C GLY A 40 19.66 -9.56 20.65
N ASN A 41 20.10 -10.55 19.90
CA ASN A 41 21.25 -10.46 19.00
C ASN A 41 20.90 -9.90 17.61
N SER A 42 19.63 -9.55 17.37
CA SER A 42 19.16 -9.07 16.07
C SER A 42 18.92 -7.57 16.11
N GLU A 43 19.70 -6.82 15.37
CA GLU A 43 19.51 -5.39 15.18
C GLU A 43 18.32 -5.12 14.26
N TYR A 44 18.17 -5.93 13.20
CA TYR A 44 17.14 -5.81 12.19
C TYR A 44 16.34 -7.10 12.02
N ALA A 45 15.08 -6.97 11.62
CA ALA A 45 14.26 -8.11 11.22
C ALA A 45 14.72 -8.62 9.84
N PRO A 46 14.64 -9.95 9.58
CA PRO A 46 14.93 -10.49 8.27
C PRO A 46 14.10 -9.77 7.19
N TYR A 47 14.74 -9.49 6.07
CA TYR A 47 14.13 -8.80 4.94
C TYR A 47 12.82 -9.46 4.48
N SER A 48 12.78 -10.80 4.42
CA SER A 48 11.60 -11.58 4.02
C SER A 48 10.38 -11.38 4.94
N GLU A 49 10.61 -10.94 6.18
CA GLU A 49 9.56 -10.71 7.17
C GLU A 49 9.08 -9.27 7.21
N GLN A 50 9.83 -8.34 6.64
CA GLN A 50 9.50 -6.92 6.65
C GLN A 50 8.26 -6.63 5.80
N PHE A 51 7.53 -5.60 6.20
CA PHE A 51 6.33 -5.15 5.49
C PHE A 51 6.71 -4.33 4.25
N TYR A 52 5.83 -4.39 3.26
CA TYR A 52 5.86 -3.53 2.08
C TYR A 52 4.44 -3.09 1.72
N ILE A 53 4.33 -2.11 0.83
CA ILE A 53 3.06 -1.54 0.36
C ILE A 53 3.13 -1.28 -1.16
N GLY A 54 1.96 -1.10 -1.78
CA GLY A 54 1.83 -0.92 -3.23
C GLY A 54 1.38 -2.17 -3.98
N GLY A 55 0.97 -1.98 -5.23
CA GLY A 55 0.48 -3.03 -6.13
C GLY A 55 -1.03 -3.26 -6.09
N ALA A 56 -1.48 -4.20 -6.92
CA ALA A 56 -2.89 -4.44 -7.23
C ALA A 56 -3.82 -4.73 -6.04
N ASN A 57 -3.28 -5.24 -4.93
CA ASN A 57 -4.04 -5.61 -3.72
C ASN A 57 -3.69 -4.72 -2.52
N SER A 58 -3.06 -3.57 -2.75
CA SER A 58 -2.60 -2.63 -1.73
C SER A 58 -2.91 -1.20 -2.19
N LEU A 59 -1.91 -0.35 -2.43
CA LEU A 59 -2.06 0.98 -3.00
C LEU A 59 -1.96 0.91 -4.53
N ARG A 60 -3.08 0.94 -5.23
CA ARG A 60 -3.20 0.59 -6.66
C ARG A 60 -2.61 1.62 -7.63
N ALA A 61 -2.23 2.81 -7.19
CA ALA A 61 -1.49 3.76 -8.03
C ALA A 61 0.04 3.67 -7.87
N PHE A 62 0.51 2.84 -6.95
CA PHE A 62 1.93 2.67 -6.66
C PHE A 62 2.39 1.26 -7.00
N THR A 63 3.58 1.12 -7.55
CA THR A 63 4.18 -0.19 -7.77
C THR A 63 4.51 -0.88 -6.45
N VAL A 64 4.61 -2.20 -6.46
CA VAL A 64 4.97 -2.98 -5.28
C VAL A 64 6.31 -2.49 -4.73
N ARG A 65 6.38 -2.24 -3.40
CA ARG A 65 7.59 -1.80 -2.68
C ARG A 65 8.16 -0.45 -3.14
N SER A 66 7.32 0.44 -3.67
CA SER A 66 7.77 1.76 -4.14
C SER A 66 7.46 2.91 -3.18
N VAL A 67 6.82 2.63 -2.04
CA VAL A 67 6.37 3.64 -1.08
C VAL A 67 6.97 3.36 0.29
N GLY A 68 7.49 4.38 0.95
CA GLY A 68 8.10 4.33 2.27
C GLY A 68 9.55 3.84 2.24
N PRO A 69 10.15 3.55 3.42
CA PRO A 69 9.56 3.81 4.73
C PRO A 69 9.45 5.32 5.01
N GLY A 70 8.35 5.72 5.65
CA GLY A 70 8.09 7.12 5.98
C GLY A 70 8.12 8.01 4.75
N SER A 71 8.90 9.09 4.79
CA SER A 71 9.16 10.00 3.67
C SER A 71 10.46 9.67 2.91
N TYR A 72 11.12 8.57 3.23
CA TYR A 72 12.35 8.17 2.56
C TYR A 72 12.11 7.89 1.07
N ARG A 73 13.05 8.35 0.26
CA ARG A 73 13.17 8.04 -1.16
C ARG A 73 14.64 7.91 -1.51
N PRO A 74 15.09 6.84 -2.17
CA PRO A 74 16.46 6.75 -2.68
C PRO A 74 16.80 7.88 -3.65
N ASP A 75 18.05 8.33 -3.63
CA ASP A 75 18.57 9.29 -4.62
C ASP A 75 18.62 8.66 -6.01
N ASN A 76 18.51 9.49 -7.05
CA ASN A 76 18.65 9.10 -8.45
C ASN A 76 17.60 8.09 -8.97
N VAL A 77 16.39 8.12 -8.44
CA VAL A 77 15.28 7.30 -8.96
C VAL A 77 14.87 7.78 -10.34
N ASN A 78 14.92 6.90 -11.31
CA ASN A 78 14.41 7.11 -12.67
C ASN A 78 13.37 6.04 -13.03
N SER A 79 12.77 6.14 -14.22
CA SER A 79 11.71 5.23 -14.67
C SER A 79 12.11 3.75 -14.75
N TYR A 80 13.39 3.45 -14.71
CA TYR A 80 13.94 2.08 -14.75
C TYR A 80 14.46 1.62 -13.40
N THR A 81 14.44 2.47 -12.37
CA THR A 81 14.92 2.11 -11.03
C THR A 81 13.91 1.18 -10.37
N TYR A 82 14.33 -0.03 -10.06
CA TYR A 82 13.54 -0.93 -9.25
C TYR A 82 13.65 -0.51 -7.78
N LEU A 83 12.53 -0.12 -7.20
CA LEU A 83 12.43 0.21 -5.78
C LEU A 83 12.05 -1.04 -5.00
N ASP A 84 12.70 -1.26 -3.88
CA ASP A 84 12.52 -2.43 -3.03
C ASP A 84 12.43 -2.01 -1.54
N GLU A 85 11.51 -1.09 -1.28
CA GLU A 85 11.34 -0.48 0.03
C GLU A 85 10.55 -1.39 0.97
N THR A 86 11.06 -1.49 2.19
CA THR A 86 10.47 -2.30 3.26
C THR A 86 10.49 -1.55 4.59
N GLY A 87 9.64 -1.98 5.53
CA GLY A 87 9.54 -1.36 6.85
C GLY A 87 9.17 -2.36 7.95
N THR A 88 9.28 -1.92 9.18
CA THR A 88 8.95 -2.71 10.37
C THR A 88 7.62 -2.34 10.99
N LEU A 89 6.99 -1.26 10.54
CA LEU A 89 5.62 -0.86 10.88
C LEU A 89 4.85 -0.65 9.58
N LYS A 90 3.58 -1.07 9.54
CA LYS A 90 2.67 -0.91 8.38
C LYS A 90 1.33 -0.40 8.84
N LEU A 91 0.77 0.55 8.10
CA LEU A 91 -0.63 0.95 8.17
C LEU A 91 -1.18 1.08 6.76
N GLU A 92 -2.31 0.42 6.50
CA GLU A 92 -2.98 0.43 5.20
C GLU A 92 -4.49 0.44 5.39
N ALA A 93 -5.19 1.28 4.64
CA ALA A 93 -6.63 1.36 4.60
C ALA A 93 -7.11 1.42 3.16
N ASN A 94 -8.16 0.66 2.84
CA ASN A 94 -8.75 0.59 1.52
C ASN A 94 -10.26 0.66 1.64
N ILE A 95 -10.88 1.42 0.75
CA ILE A 95 -12.33 1.52 0.59
C ILE A 95 -12.65 1.31 -0.87
N GLU A 96 -13.61 0.44 -1.17
CA GLU A 96 -14.03 0.14 -2.53
C GLU A 96 -15.55 0.07 -2.61
N TYR A 97 -16.15 0.96 -3.41
CA TYR A 97 -17.55 0.89 -3.79
C TYR A 97 -17.69 0.05 -5.04
N ARG A 98 -18.43 -1.04 -4.94
CA ARG A 98 -18.67 -2.04 -5.99
C ARG A 98 -20.11 -1.94 -6.45
N PHE A 99 -20.33 -1.88 -7.76
CA PHE A 99 -21.66 -1.81 -8.35
C PHE A 99 -21.76 -2.65 -9.61
N ARG A 100 -22.95 -3.18 -9.86
CA ARG A 100 -23.25 -3.94 -11.07
C ARG A 100 -23.50 -2.99 -12.24
N ILE A 101 -22.83 -3.22 -13.37
CA ILE A 101 -23.05 -2.46 -14.61
C ILE A 101 -24.12 -3.19 -15.45
N ILE A 102 -23.84 -4.42 -15.84
CA ILE A 102 -24.74 -5.27 -16.61
C ILE A 102 -24.34 -6.74 -16.44
N SER A 103 -25.31 -7.65 -16.28
CA SER A 103 -25.07 -9.09 -16.11
C SER A 103 -23.90 -9.37 -15.15
N ASP A 104 -22.83 -9.94 -15.66
CA ASP A 104 -21.64 -10.36 -14.90
C ASP A 104 -20.53 -9.30 -14.89
N LEU A 105 -20.81 -8.12 -15.45
CA LEU A 105 -19.89 -6.99 -15.47
C LEU A 105 -20.17 -6.04 -14.29
N HIS A 106 -19.15 -5.81 -13.47
CA HIS A 106 -19.20 -4.95 -12.31
C HIS A 106 -18.18 -3.82 -12.44
N GLY A 107 -18.53 -2.65 -11.92
CA GLY A 107 -17.64 -1.52 -11.74
C GLY A 107 -17.18 -1.39 -10.30
N ALA A 108 -16.08 -0.72 -10.09
CA ALA A 108 -15.64 -0.28 -8.77
C ALA A 108 -15.00 1.10 -8.81
N LEU A 109 -15.24 1.86 -7.74
CA LEU A 109 -14.51 3.07 -7.42
C LEU A 109 -13.80 2.84 -6.10
N PHE A 110 -12.55 3.31 -5.97
CA PHE A 110 -11.78 3.03 -4.77
C PHE A 110 -10.90 4.19 -4.31
N VAL A 111 -10.57 4.13 -3.03
CA VAL A 111 -9.55 4.95 -2.40
C VAL A 111 -8.67 4.04 -1.56
N ASP A 112 -7.36 4.14 -1.74
CA ASP A 112 -6.36 3.42 -0.96
C ASP A 112 -5.44 4.43 -0.28
N ALA A 113 -5.11 4.18 0.98
CA ALA A 113 -4.23 5.02 1.79
C ALA A 113 -3.31 4.13 2.64
N GLY A 114 -2.08 4.55 2.85
CA GLY A 114 -1.18 3.83 3.74
C GLY A 114 0.29 4.19 3.56
N ASN A 115 1.09 3.64 4.44
CA ASN A 115 2.55 3.67 4.36
C ASN A 115 3.18 2.56 5.22
N ILE A 116 4.47 2.41 5.10
CA ILE A 116 5.33 1.63 5.99
C ILE A 116 6.32 2.59 6.67
N TRP A 117 6.81 2.20 7.83
CA TRP A 117 7.80 2.95 8.58
C TRP A 117 8.80 2.01 9.27
N LEU A 118 9.87 2.59 9.75
CA LEU A 118 10.83 1.95 10.65
C LEU A 118 10.47 2.28 12.10
N LEU A 119 10.54 1.30 13.00
CA LEU A 119 10.40 1.51 14.44
C LEU A 119 11.69 2.06 15.08
N LYS A 120 12.83 1.91 14.39
CA LYS A 120 14.13 2.45 14.79
C LYS A 120 14.68 3.31 13.66
N GLU A 121 15.37 4.38 14.04
CA GLU A 121 16.06 5.22 13.07
C GLU A 121 17.19 4.45 12.36
N GLU A 122 17.23 4.58 11.05
CA GLU A 122 18.30 4.04 10.20
C GLU A 122 18.96 5.19 9.43
N LYS A 123 20.27 5.34 9.57
CA LYS A 123 21.03 6.41 8.92
C LYS A 123 20.97 6.34 7.38
N GLU A 124 20.81 5.16 6.84
CA GLU A 124 20.74 4.92 5.40
C GLU A 124 19.37 5.26 4.82
N ARG A 125 18.33 5.36 5.65
CA ARG A 125 16.96 5.68 5.26
C ARG A 125 16.39 6.85 6.07
N PRO A 126 16.92 8.07 5.89
CA PRO A 126 16.51 9.25 6.65
C PRO A 126 15.05 9.59 6.38
N GLY A 127 14.29 9.93 7.41
CA GLY A 127 12.84 10.17 7.33
C GLY A 127 11.98 8.90 7.31
N GLY A 128 12.60 7.71 7.38
CA GLY A 128 11.90 6.43 7.42
C GLY A 128 11.29 6.07 8.77
N GLU A 129 11.70 6.71 9.85
CA GLU A 129 11.22 6.44 11.20
C GLU A 129 9.77 6.93 11.40
N PHE A 130 8.99 6.13 12.15
CA PHE A 130 7.65 6.52 12.55
C PHE A 130 7.66 7.61 13.60
N ARG A 131 6.95 8.72 13.34
CA ARG A 131 6.77 9.83 14.26
C ARG A 131 5.31 10.29 14.27
N PHE A 132 4.70 10.37 15.44
CA PHE A 132 3.28 10.76 15.58
C PHE A 132 2.94 12.16 15.05
N ASN A 133 3.90 13.08 15.04
CA ASN A 133 3.69 14.44 14.55
C ASN A 133 3.73 14.57 13.01
N THR A 134 4.29 13.60 12.31
CA THR A 134 4.47 13.66 10.84
C THR A 134 3.80 12.51 10.08
N PHE A 135 3.37 11.44 10.77
CA PHE A 135 2.88 10.23 10.10
C PHE A 135 1.71 10.51 9.14
N ALA A 136 0.82 11.47 9.47
CA ALA A 136 -0.33 11.79 8.64
C ALA A 136 0.07 12.41 7.30
N GLU A 137 1.14 13.21 7.29
CA GLU A 137 1.72 13.78 6.06
C GLU A 137 2.45 12.73 5.23
N GLN A 138 2.82 11.63 5.84
CA GLN A 138 3.52 10.51 5.20
C GLN A 138 2.58 9.43 4.68
N ILE A 139 1.27 9.56 4.83
CA ILE A 139 0.30 8.60 4.29
C ILE A 139 0.17 8.80 2.77
N ALA A 140 0.68 7.86 1.98
CA ALA A 140 0.42 7.82 0.54
C ALA A 140 -1.08 7.64 0.28
N LEU A 141 -1.61 8.33 -0.72
CA LEU A 141 -3.03 8.32 -1.07
C LEU A 141 -3.22 8.15 -2.57
N ASN A 142 -4.14 7.27 -2.93
CA ASN A 142 -4.59 7.13 -4.31
C ASN A 142 -6.11 6.88 -4.39
N THR A 143 -6.65 7.16 -5.54
CA THR A 143 -8.01 6.82 -5.93
C THR A 143 -7.98 6.10 -7.28
N GLY A 144 -9.12 5.62 -7.73
CA GLY A 144 -9.21 5.02 -9.05
C GLY A 144 -10.54 4.34 -9.31
N PHE A 145 -10.59 3.72 -10.46
CA PHE A 145 -11.73 2.93 -10.89
C PHE A 145 -11.27 1.60 -11.46
N GLY A 146 -12.17 0.64 -11.50
CA GLY A 146 -11.86 -0.65 -12.09
C GLY A 146 -13.08 -1.39 -12.58
N VAL A 147 -12.83 -2.38 -13.42
CA VAL A 147 -13.85 -3.25 -13.99
C VAL A 147 -13.58 -4.68 -13.53
N ARG A 148 -14.66 -5.40 -13.23
CA ARG A 148 -14.64 -6.80 -12.82
C ARG A 148 -15.58 -7.57 -13.71
N TYR A 149 -15.11 -8.69 -14.23
CA TYR A 149 -15.92 -9.63 -15.00
C TYR A 149 -15.99 -10.97 -14.27
N ASP A 150 -17.20 -11.33 -13.83
CA ASP A 150 -17.46 -12.57 -13.10
C ASP A 150 -17.71 -13.72 -14.07
N LEU A 151 -16.80 -14.70 -14.08
CA LEU A 151 -16.91 -15.91 -14.89
C LEU A 151 -17.55 -17.08 -14.11
N GLY A 152 -18.04 -16.83 -12.88
CA GLY A 152 -18.62 -17.85 -12.00
C GLY A 152 -17.55 -18.65 -11.24
N ILE A 153 -16.47 -19.05 -11.90
CA ILE A 153 -15.33 -19.77 -11.28
C ILE A 153 -14.18 -18.85 -10.87
N LEU A 154 -14.07 -17.69 -11.49
CA LEU A 154 -13.09 -16.67 -11.20
C LEU A 154 -13.57 -15.29 -11.62
N ILE A 155 -13.02 -14.26 -11.03
CA ILE A 155 -13.28 -12.86 -11.35
C ILE A 155 -12.03 -12.28 -11.99
N LEU A 156 -12.16 -11.80 -13.22
CA LEU A 156 -11.12 -11.01 -13.88
C LEU A 156 -11.27 -9.55 -13.50
N ARG A 157 -10.18 -8.89 -13.18
CA ARG A 157 -10.17 -7.51 -12.71
C ARG A 157 -9.14 -6.68 -13.45
N VAL A 158 -9.54 -5.48 -13.87
CA VAL A 158 -8.65 -4.43 -14.36
C VAL A 158 -8.90 -3.19 -13.51
N ASP A 159 -7.86 -2.68 -12.87
CA ASP A 159 -7.89 -1.47 -12.06
C ASP A 159 -7.01 -0.38 -12.66
N PHE A 160 -7.48 0.86 -12.60
CA PHE A 160 -6.77 2.07 -12.99
C PHE A 160 -6.60 2.94 -11.75
N GLY A 161 -5.38 3.04 -11.25
CA GLY A 161 -5.03 3.82 -10.07
C GLY A 161 -4.49 5.21 -10.44
N LEU A 162 -4.90 6.20 -9.67
CA LEU A 162 -4.51 7.60 -9.80
C LEU A 162 -3.90 8.06 -8.47
N GLY A 163 -2.58 8.23 -8.41
CA GLY A 163 -1.87 8.73 -7.24
C GLY A 163 -2.20 10.19 -6.97
N LEU A 164 -2.58 10.49 -5.75
CA LEU A 164 -2.92 11.83 -5.29
C LEU A 164 -1.82 12.42 -4.42
N HIS A 165 -1.27 11.62 -3.52
CA HIS A 165 -0.21 12.02 -2.59
C HIS A 165 0.86 10.94 -2.47
N ALA A 166 2.12 11.36 -2.57
CA ALA A 166 3.30 10.55 -2.24
C ALA A 166 3.95 11.09 -0.96
N PRO A 167 4.47 10.22 -0.08
CA PRO A 167 5.03 10.62 1.22
C PRO A 167 6.40 11.31 1.12
N TYR A 168 6.98 11.36 -0.07
CA TYR A 168 8.27 11.96 -0.37
C TYR A 168 8.14 13.24 -1.20
N ASP A 169 9.22 14.01 -1.28
CA ASP A 169 9.25 15.22 -2.09
C ASP A 169 9.14 14.89 -3.59
N THR A 170 8.16 15.47 -4.24
CA THR A 170 7.91 15.36 -5.70
C THR A 170 8.23 16.66 -6.44
N GLY A 171 8.79 17.67 -5.75
CA GLY A 171 9.01 19.01 -6.28
C GLY A 171 7.73 19.85 -6.37
N ARG A 172 6.60 19.38 -5.81
CA ARG A 172 5.32 20.11 -5.77
C ARG A 172 4.93 20.43 -4.35
N SER A 173 4.45 21.63 -4.12
CA SER A 173 3.94 22.07 -2.82
C SER A 173 2.49 21.60 -2.59
N GLY A 174 2.15 21.42 -1.31
CA GLY A 174 0.81 21.02 -0.86
C GLY A 174 0.65 19.52 -0.67
N TYR A 175 -0.44 19.13 -0.02
CA TYR A 175 -0.71 17.72 0.30
C TYR A 175 -0.86 16.87 -0.97
N PHE A 176 -1.64 17.32 -1.96
CA PHE A 176 -1.78 16.62 -3.24
C PHE A 176 -0.59 16.92 -4.15
N ASN A 177 0.51 16.23 -3.93
CA ASN A 177 1.79 16.49 -4.56
C ASN A 177 2.10 15.65 -5.80
N LEU A 178 1.16 14.82 -6.26
CA LEU A 178 1.27 14.06 -7.52
C LEU A 178 0.36 14.65 -8.62
N ASN A 179 0.80 14.53 -9.86
CA ASN A 179 -0.10 14.69 -11.01
C ASN A 179 -0.67 13.31 -11.36
N PRO A 180 -1.99 13.08 -11.13
CA PRO A 180 -2.57 11.74 -11.26
C PRO A 180 -2.37 11.10 -12.64
N PHE A 181 -2.34 11.89 -13.69
CA PHE A 181 -2.23 11.39 -15.08
C PHE A 181 -0.81 11.32 -15.61
N LYS A 182 0.15 12.01 -14.99
CA LYS A 182 1.52 12.07 -15.47
C LYS A 182 2.47 11.23 -14.62
N ASP A 183 2.36 11.38 -13.30
CA ASP A 183 3.34 10.83 -12.35
C ASP A 183 2.72 9.73 -11.46
N GLY A 184 1.39 9.68 -11.37
CA GLY A 184 0.64 8.80 -10.47
C GLY A 184 -0.28 7.79 -11.16
N PHE A 185 -0.17 7.59 -12.47
CA PHE A 185 -1.02 6.62 -13.18
C PHE A 185 -0.43 5.22 -13.14
N ALA A 186 -1.24 4.26 -12.71
CA ALA A 186 -0.91 2.85 -12.82
C ALA A 186 -2.15 2.04 -13.22
N TRP A 187 -1.94 0.91 -13.90
CA TRP A 187 -3.00 -0.05 -14.16
C TRP A 187 -2.57 -1.45 -13.78
N HIS A 188 -3.53 -2.26 -13.35
CA HIS A 188 -3.30 -3.62 -12.92
C HIS A 188 -4.32 -4.56 -13.53
N PHE A 189 -3.84 -5.70 -14.01
CA PHE A 189 -4.65 -6.87 -14.27
C PHE A 189 -4.50 -7.86 -13.11
N ALA A 190 -5.60 -8.37 -12.58
CA ALA A 190 -5.57 -9.30 -11.46
C ALA A 190 -6.77 -10.27 -11.49
N ILE A 191 -6.70 -11.32 -10.70
CA ILE A 191 -7.75 -12.31 -10.51
C ILE A 191 -8.30 -12.17 -9.09
N GLY A 192 -9.62 -12.17 -8.94
CA GLY A 192 -10.31 -12.00 -7.66
C GLY A 192 -10.47 -10.54 -7.23
N TYR A 193 -11.10 -10.36 -6.07
CA TYR A 193 -11.20 -9.06 -5.42
C TYR A 193 -9.87 -8.70 -4.71
N PRO A 194 -9.56 -7.39 -4.52
CA PRO A 194 -8.29 -6.99 -3.90
C PRO A 194 -8.23 -7.31 -2.41
N PHE A 195 -9.38 -7.42 -1.74
CA PHE A 195 -9.54 -7.75 -0.33
C PHE A 195 -10.96 -8.19 -0.02
#